data_66115423c24330750404724a571d14d1
#
_entry.id   66115423c24330750404724a571d14d1
#
_cell.length_a   1.000
_cell.length_b   1.000
_cell.length_c   1.000
_cell.angle_alpha   90.00
_cell.angle_beta   90.00
_cell.angle_gamma   90.00
#
_symmetry.space_group_name_H-M   'P 1'
#
loop_
_entity.id
_entity.type
_entity.pdbx_description
1 polymer ?
#
loop_
_entity_poly.entity_id
_entity_poly.type
_entity_poly.pdbx_seq_one_letter_code
_entity_poly.pdbx_strand_id
1 'polypeptide(L)'
;AASDVYKRQIPNRENPIYPPGALSARNFTQHCTACQLCVSVCPNQVLRPSDNLMTLMQPEMSYERGYCRPECTKCSEVCPAGAIHLTSLAEKSAIQIGHAVWIKENCVPLTDGMECGNCARHCPTGAIQMVASDPDKADSLKIPVVNVEKCIGCGACENLCPSRPFSAISVSYTHLTL
;
A
#
# COMPACT_ATOMS: atom_id res chain seq x y z
N ALA A 1 -18.49 -18.28 10.83
CA ALA A 1 -18.66 -18.26 9.37
C ALA A 1 -18.49 -16.85 8.77
N ALA A 2 -18.91 -15.75 9.43
CA ALA A 2 -18.74 -14.38 8.91
C ALA A 2 -17.28 -13.88 8.97
N SER A 3 -16.48 -14.35 9.93
CA SER A 3 -15.08 -13.96 10.08
C SER A 3 -14.16 -14.53 9.00
N ASP A 4 -14.49 -15.68 8.41
CA ASP A 4 -13.68 -16.31 7.38
C ASP A 4 -13.83 -15.66 6.00
N VAL A 5 -14.98 -15.07 5.70
CA VAL A 5 -15.22 -14.32 4.47
C VAL A 5 -14.39 -13.04 4.46
N TYR A 6 -14.22 -12.39 5.62
CA TYR A 6 -13.41 -11.17 5.76
C TYR A 6 -11.92 -11.43 5.59
N LYS A 7 -11.41 -12.55 6.08
CA LYS A 7 -9.99 -12.92 5.94
C LYS A 7 -9.57 -13.26 4.50
N ARG A 8 -10.52 -13.66 3.64
CA ARG A 8 -10.25 -13.98 2.23
C ARG A 8 -10.18 -12.77 1.30
N GLN A 9 -10.45 -11.57 1.80
CA GLN A 9 -10.48 -10.35 0.98
C GLN A 9 -9.13 -9.65 0.85
N ILE A 10 -8.10 -10.13 1.56
CA ILE A 10 -6.75 -9.58 1.50
C ILE A 10 -5.84 -10.57 0.82
N PRO A 11 -5.12 -10.19 -0.24
CA PRO A 11 -4.06 -11.04 -0.75
C PRO A 11 -3.00 -11.24 0.33
N ASN A 12 -2.63 -12.50 0.60
CA ASN A 12 -1.50 -12.81 1.45
C ASN A 12 -0.25 -12.19 0.83
N ARG A 13 0.35 -11.23 1.53
CA ARG A 13 1.64 -10.67 1.14
C ARG A 13 2.75 -11.58 1.65
N GLU A 14 3.65 -11.97 0.75
CA GLU A 14 4.84 -12.74 1.14
C GLU A 14 5.71 -11.98 2.14
N ASN A 15 5.80 -10.65 1.95
CA ASN A 15 6.56 -9.77 2.82
C ASN A 15 5.66 -8.66 3.37
N PRO A 16 5.70 -8.41 4.69
CA PRO A 16 4.97 -7.31 5.29
C PRO A 16 5.54 -5.97 4.82
N ILE A 17 4.66 -4.99 4.65
CA ILE A 17 5.05 -3.62 4.34
C ILE A 17 5.15 -2.86 5.64
N TYR A 18 6.29 -2.20 5.86
CA TYR A 18 6.56 -1.44 7.07
C TYR A 18 6.22 0.05 6.89
N PRO A 19 5.96 0.78 7.99
CA PRO A 19 5.65 2.20 7.91
C PRO A 19 6.81 3.02 7.34
N PRO A 20 6.52 4.14 6.65
CA PRO A 20 7.55 5.06 6.17
C PRO A 20 8.40 5.57 7.34
N GLY A 21 9.72 5.58 7.16
CA GLY A 21 10.69 5.83 8.22
C GLY A 21 11.32 4.56 8.81
N ALA A 22 10.80 3.38 8.51
CA ALA A 22 11.52 2.12 8.74
C ALA A 22 12.65 2.01 7.70
N LEU A 23 13.91 1.95 8.14
CA LEU A 23 15.08 1.92 7.24
C LEU A 23 15.15 0.63 6.44
N SER A 24 14.85 -0.50 7.09
CA SER A 24 14.76 -1.82 6.47
C SER A 24 13.89 -2.73 7.32
N ALA A 25 13.41 -3.84 6.75
CA ALA A 25 12.65 -4.85 7.48
C ALA A 25 13.42 -5.36 8.70
N ARG A 26 14.72 -5.66 8.53
CA ARG A 26 15.59 -6.15 9.61
C ARG A 26 15.77 -5.11 10.70
N ASN A 27 16.08 -3.86 10.35
CA ASN A 27 16.22 -2.78 11.31
C ASN A 27 14.93 -2.59 12.10
N PHE A 28 13.80 -2.51 11.40
CA PHE A 28 12.49 -2.34 12.01
C PHE A 28 12.15 -3.45 13.01
N THR A 29 12.29 -4.72 12.60
CA THR A 29 11.95 -5.86 13.46
C THR A 29 12.86 -5.97 14.69
N GLN A 30 14.12 -5.56 14.59
CA GLN A 30 15.07 -5.58 15.72
C GLN A 30 14.82 -4.45 16.74
N HIS A 31 14.35 -3.29 16.32
CA HIS A 31 14.15 -2.13 17.20
C HIS A 31 12.70 -1.96 17.65
N CYS A 32 11.73 -2.51 16.93
CA CYS A 32 10.33 -2.35 17.27
C CYS A 32 9.95 -3.14 18.53
N THR A 33 9.49 -2.43 19.54
CA THR A 33 9.03 -3.01 20.83
C THR A 33 7.56 -3.41 20.83
N ALA A 34 6.88 -3.34 19.69
CA ALA A 34 5.45 -3.65 19.53
C ALA A 34 4.52 -2.85 20.49
N CYS A 35 4.89 -1.63 20.86
CA CYS A 35 4.16 -0.80 21.82
C CYS A 35 2.82 -0.24 21.31
N GLN A 36 2.48 -0.41 20.04
CA GLN A 36 1.24 -0.02 19.38
C GLN A 36 0.95 1.50 19.30
N LEU A 37 1.85 2.38 19.74
CA LEU A 37 1.62 3.82 19.69
C LEU A 37 1.41 4.34 18.26
N CYS A 38 2.20 3.86 17.29
CA CYS A 38 2.04 4.23 15.89
C CYS A 38 0.71 3.74 15.28
N VAL A 39 0.20 2.59 15.75
CA VAL A 39 -1.12 2.06 15.34
C VAL A 39 -2.23 2.96 15.88
N SER A 40 -2.15 3.36 17.17
CA SER A 40 -3.19 4.16 17.83
C SER A 40 -3.31 5.58 17.26
N VAL A 41 -2.20 6.20 16.82
CA VAL A 41 -2.21 7.56 16.26
C VAL A 41 -2.47 7.60 14.76
N CYS A 42 -2.55 6.45 14.07
CA CYS A 42 -2.75 6.41 12.63
C CYS A 42 -4.17 6.85 12.24
N PRO A 43 -4.35 8.05 11.65
CA PRO A 43 -5.69 8.58 11.37
C PRO A 43 -6.42 7.80 10.28
N ASN A 44 -5.68 7.11 9.43
CA ASN A 44 -6.22 6.34 8.32
C ASN A 44 -6.32 4.83 8.62
N GLN A 45 -6.00 4.42 9.85
CA GLN A 45 -6.06 3.02 10.29
C GLN A 45 -5.32 2.03 9.37
N VAL A 46 -4.23 2.47 8.79
CA VAL A 46 -3.40 1.67 7.85
C VAL A 46 -2.48 0.72 8.60
N LEU A 47 -2.02 1.12 9.79
CA LEU A 47 -1.14 0.28 10.60
C LEU A 47 -1.95 -0.72 11.41
N ARG A 48 -1.54 -1.98 11.36
CA ARG A 48 -2.14 -3.10 12.06
C ARG A 48 -1.07 -3.89 12.79
N PRO A 49 -1.36 -4.46 13.95
CA PRO A 49 -0.48 -5.44 14.57
C PRO A 49 -0.41 -6.69 13.69
N SER A 50 0.80 -7.19 13.48
CA SER A 50 1.07 -8.45 12.77
C SER A 50 0.59 -9.64 13.59
N ASP A 51 0.05 -10.65 12.93
CA ASP A 51 -0.32 -11.94 13.50
C ASP A 51 0.74 -13.03 13.22
N ASN A 52 1.81 -12.69 12.53
CA ASN A 52 2.93 -13.58 12.29
C ASN A 52 3.72 -13.81 13.58
N LEU A 53 3.99 -15.07 13.93
CA LEU A 53 4.70 -15.43 15.17
C LEU A 53 6.09 -14.79 15.31
N MET A 54 6.79 -14.56 14.21
CA MET A 54 8.13 -13.98 14.22
C MET A 54 8.13 -12.46 14.43
N THR A 55 7.02 -11.79 14.07
CA THR A 55 6.85 -10.35 14.16
C THR A 55 5.58 -9.98 14.93
N LEU A 56 5.19 -10.87 15.87
CA LEU A 56 3.94 -10.76 16.59
C LEU A 56 3.74 -9.38 17.21
N MET A 57 2.60 -8.78 16.93
CA MET A 57 2.21 -7.43 17.39
C MET A 57 3.05 -6.29 16.82
N GLN A 58 4.09 -6.53 16.05
CA GLN A 58 4.79 -5.44 15.36
C GLN A 58 3.89 -4.84 14.26
N PRO A 59 3.86 -3.51 14.10
CA PRO A 59 2.96 -2.88 13.14
C PRO A 59 3.38 -3.15 11.69
N GLU A 60 2.41 -3.51 10.88
CA GLU A 60 2.52 -3.66 9.43
C GLU A 60 1.45 -2.83 8.72
N MET A 61 1.67 -2.54 7.43
CA MET A 61 0.74 -1.77 6.61
C MET A 61 -0.35 -2.70 6.04
N SER A 62 -1.61 -2.36 6.29
CA SER A 62 -2.78 -2.99 5.70
C SER A 62 -3.66 -1.94 5.03
N TYR A 63 -3.97 -2.14 3.75
CA TYR A 63 -4.75 -1.17 2.97
C TYR A 63 -6.25 -1.49 2.90
N GLU A 64 -6.74 -2.32 3.80
CA GLU A 64 -8.17 -2.66 3.84
C GLU A 64 -9.06 -1.48 4.23
N ARG A 65 -8.68 -0.75 5.28
CA ARG A 65 -9.50 0.32 5.88
C ARG A 65 -9.12 1.70 5.42
N GLY A 66 -7.95 1.85 4.83
CA GLY A 66 -7.44 3.14 4.41
C GLY A 66 -6.12 3.02 3.67
N TYR A 67 -5.51 4.15 3.40
CA TYR A 67 -4.21 4.24 2.75
C TYR A 67 -3.33 5.29 3.43
N CYS A 68 -2.03 5.19 3.26
CA CYS A 68 -1.07 6.11 3.87
C CYS A 68 -1.02 7.43 3.09
N ARG A 69 -1.38 8.53 3.74
CA ARG A 69 -1.32 9.86 3.12
C ARG A 69 0.11 10.40 3.12
N PRO A 70 0.58 11.00 2.01
CA PRO A 70 1.92 11.59 1.93
C PRO A 70 2.18 12.67 2.98
N GLU A 71 1.15 13.46 3.30
CA GLU A 71 1.22 14.58 4.24
C GLU A 71 1.17 14.17 5.72
N CYS A 72 1.13 12.90 6.06
CA CYS A 72 1.00 12.43 7.45
C CYS A 72 2.29 11.80 7.96
N THR A 73 2.87 12.32 9.05
CA THR A 73 4.12 11.84 9.69
C THR A 73 3.90 11.26 11.09
N LYS A 74 2.66 11.19 11.58
CA LYS A 74 2.31 10.88 12.98
C LYS A 74 2.95 9.60 13.54
N CYS A 75 3.11 8.56 12.73
CA CYS A 75 3.72 7.31 13.20
C CYS A 75 5.21 7.47 13.54
N SER A 76 5.94 8.33 12.83
CA SER A 76 7.35 8.60 13.09
C SER A 76 7.57 9.51 14.32
N GLU A 77 6.60 10.39 14.61
CA GLU A 77 6.65 11.33 15.73
C GLU A 77 6.51 10.64 17.09
N VAL A 78 5.79 9.51 17.15
CA VAL A 78 5.46 8.84 18.42
C VAL A 78 6.29 7.58 18.70
N CYS A 79 7.22 7.20 17.81
CA CYS A 79 7.99 5.97 17.99
C CYS A 79 9.09 6.14 19.04
N PRO A 80 8.96 5.58 20.28
CA PRO A 80 9.94 5.77 21.32
C PRO A 80 11.21 4.94 21.13
N ALA A 81 11.09 3.85 20.36
CA ALA A 81 12.20 2.91 20.12
C ALA A 81 13.05 3.29 18.90
N GLY A 82 12.69 4.35 18.17
CA GLY A 82 13.39 4.74 16.94
C GLY A 82 13.28 3.72 15.78
N ALA A 83 12.41 2.72 15.90
CA ALA A 83 12.18 1.76 14.82
C ALA A 83 11.56 2.42 13.57
N ILE A 84 10.80 3.49 13.77
CA ILE A 84 10.33 4.41 12.74
C ILE A 84 11.06 5.73 12.99
N HIS A 85 11.98 6.07 12.09
CA HIS A 85 12.73 7.32 12.18
C HIS A 85 11.83 8.52 11.92
N LEU A 86 12.09 9.61 12.64
CA LEU A 86 11.40 10.87 12.40
C LEU A 86 11.67 11.34 10.98
N THR A 87 10.60 11.51 10.21
CA THR A 87 10.67 11.92 8.83
C THR A 87 9.95 13.25 8.63
N SER A 88 10.55 14.15 7.88
CA SER A 88 9.87 15.35 7.38
C SER A 88 8.85 15.01 6.30
N LEU A 89 7.92 15.92 6.00
CA LEU A 89 6.95 15.73 4.93
C LEU A 89 7.62 15.56 3.55
N ALA A 90 8.72 16.29 3.31
CA ALA A 90 9.47 16.21 2.08
C ALA A 90 10.16 14.84 1.92
N GLU A 91 10.82 14.36 2.97
CA GLU A 91 11.43 13.03 2.98
C GLU A 91 10.40 11.93 2.80
N LYS A 92 9.27 12.01 3.49
CA LYS A 92 8.23 11.01 3.40
C LYS A 92 7.65 10.87 1.99
N SER A 93 7.49 11.98 1.27
CA SER A 93 7.01 11.94 -0.12
C SER A 93 8.02 11.31 -1.10
N ALA A 94 9.28 11.20 -0.70
CA ALA A 94 10.35 10.55 -1.46
C ALA A 94 10.60 9.08 -1.02
N ILE A 95 10.15 8.69 0.18
CA ILE A 95 10.34 7.32 0.68
C ILE A 95 9.42 6.35 -0.04
N GLN A 96 10.00 5.38 -0.70
CA GLN A 96 9.28 4.27 -1.32
C GLN A 96 9.24 3.07 -0.37
N ILE A 97 8.07 2.78 0.21
CA ILE A 97 7.86 1.62 1.11
C ILE A 97 7.41 0.36 0.37
N GLY A 98 7.00 0.51 -0.88
CA GLY A 98 6.53 -0.54 -1.75
C GLY A 98 6.16 0.01 -3.12
N HIS A 99 5.74 -0.85 -4.01
CA HIS A 99 5.25 -0.46 -5.33
C HIS A 99 3.96 -1.19 -5.66
N ALA A 100 3.12 -0.53 -6.44
CA ALA A 100 1.87 -1.11 -6.92
C ALA A 100 2.15 -2.14 -8.02
N VAL A 101 1.51 -3.30 -7.91
CA VAL A 101 1.52 -4.37 -8.90
C VAL A 101 0.11 -4.52 -9.45
N TRP A 102 -0.03 -4.50 -10.77
CA TRP A 102 -1.31 -4.66 -11.43
C TRP A 102 -1.64 -6.14 -11.67
N ILE A 103 -2.81 -6.55 -11.22
CA ILE A 103 -3.38 -7.90 -11.37
C ILE A 103 -4.46 -7.82 -12.44
N LYS A 104 -4.10 -8.23 -13.65
CA LYS A 104 -4.96 -8.09 -14.85
C LYS A 104 -6.30 -8.79 -14.70
N GLU A 105 -6.28 -9.98 -14.11
CA GLU A 105 -7.43 -10.89 -13.97
C GLU A 105 -8.56 -10.29 -13.13
N ASN A 106 -8.25 -9.30 -12.30
CA ASN A 106 -9.22 -8.65 -11.42
C ASN A 106 -9.63 -7.25 -11.92
N CYS A 107 -9.09 -6.80 -13.05
CA CYS A 107 -9.26 -5.41 -13.47
C CYS A 107 -10.59 -5.20 -14.21
N VAL A 108 -11.46 -4.33 -13.69
CA VAL A 108 -12.81 -4.05 -14.21
C VAL A 108 -12.86 -3.80 -15.73
N PRO A 109 -11.98 -3.02 -16.36
CA PRO A 109 -11.93 -2.90 -17.80
C PRO A 109 -11.79 -4.22 -18.55
N LEU A 110 -11.05 -5.18 -17.96
CA LEU A 110 -10.81 -6.48 -18.60
C LEU A 110 -11.85 -7.54 -18.22
N THR A 111 -12.43 -7.47 -17.03
CA THR A 111 -13.43 -8.44 -16.53
C THR A 111 -14.85 -8.07 -16.98
N ASP A 112 -15.20 -6.80 -16.82
CA ASP A 112 -16.59 -6.33 -16.98
C ASP A 112 -16.78 -5.50 -18.26
N GLY A 113 -15.70 -5.18 -18.98
CA GLY A 113 -15.74 -4.37 -20.18
C GLY A 113 -16.17 -2.91 -19.94
N MET A 114 -16.00 -2.40 -18.72
CA MET A 114 -16.42 -1.06 -18.30
C MET A 114 -15.24 -0.14 -18.08
N GLU A 115 -15.39 1.15 -18.40
CA GLU A 115 -14.35 2.12 -18.10
C GLU A 115 -14.13 2.24 -16.58
N CYS A 116 -12.85 2.20 -16.19
CA CYS A 116 -12.40 2.46 -14.84
C CYS A 116 -11.15 3.34 -14.91
N GLY A 117 -10.73 3.92 -13.82
CA GLY A 117 -9.55 4.79 -13.75
C GLY A 117 -9.32 5.22 -12.31
N ASN A 118 -9.97 4.51 -11.38
CA ASN A 118 -10.00 4.90 -9.98
C ASN A 118 -8.59 4.92 -9.36
N CYS A 119 -7.77 3.92 -9.69
CA CYS A 119 -6.39 3.84 -9.23
C CYS A 119 -5.52 5.02 -9.69
N ALA A 120 -5.67 5.47 -10.94
CA ALA A 120 -4.92 6.61 -11.46
C ALA A 120 -5.38 7.94 -10.87
N ARG A 121 -6.71 8.12 -10.73
CA ARG A 121 -7.30 9.36 -10.15
C ARG A 121 -6.87 9.62 -8.70
N HIS A 122 -6.66 8.56 -7.93
CA HIS A 122 -6.33 8.65 -6.51
C HIS A 122 -4.83 8.45 -6.23
N CYS A 123 -4.00 8.34 -7.25
CA CYS A 123 -2.56 8.22 -7.07
C CYS A 123 -1.95 9.59 -6.73
N PRO A 124 -1.44 9.80 -5.51
CA PRO A 124 -0.93 11.11 -5.09
C PRO A 124 0.35 11.53 -5.81
N THR A 125 1.11 10.57 -6.35
CA THR A 125 2.37 10.83 -7.06
C THR A 125 2.21 10.78 -8.58
N GLY A 126 1.00 10.49 -9.10
CA GLY A 126 0.78 10.29 -10.53
C GLY A 126 1.54 9.10 -11.13
N ALA A 127 1.90 8.13 -10.28
CA ALA A 127 2.63 6.94 -10.70
C ALA A 127 1.80 5.99 -11.58
N ILE A 128 0.48 6.13 -11.60
CA ILE A 128 -0.41 5.28 -12.39
C ILE A 128 -1.02 6.10 -13.51
N GLN A 129 -0.81 5.66 -14.74
CA GLN A 129 -1.36 6.28 -15.94
C GLN A 129 -2.31 5.31 -16.63
N MET A 130 -3.39 5.84 -17.22
CA MET A 130 -4.33 5.06 -18.00
C MET A 130 -3.93 5.10 -19.47
N VAL A 131 -3.64 3.94 -20.03
CA VAL A 131 -3.29 3.78 -21.46
C VAL A 131 -4.33 2.92 -22.17
N ALA A 132 -4.48 3.10 -23.48
CA ALA A 132 -5.34 2.26 -24.30
C ALA A 132 -4.87 0.80 -24.22
N SER A 133 -5.80 -0.14 -24.02
CA SER A 133 -5.48 -1.58 -24.01
C SER A 133 -5.10 -2.10 -25.41
N ASP A 134 -5.63 -1.47 -26.46
CA ASP A 134 -5.32 -1.75 -27.85
C ASP A 134 -5.09 -0.40 -28.55
N PRO A 135 -3.83 -0.07 -28.89
CA PRO A 135 -3.47 1.21 -29.49
C PRO A 135 -4.06 1.40 -30.88
N ASP A 136 -4.44 0.31 -31.58
CA ASP A 136 -4.97 0.36 -32.95
C ASP A 136 -6.49 0.61 -32.97
N LYS A 137 -7.16 0.58 -31.82
CA LYS A 137 -8.60 0.81 -31.68
C LYS A 137 -8.88 2.11 -30.94
N ALA A 138 -9.55 3.06 -31.60
CA ALA A 138 -9.89 4.37 -31.02
C ALA A 138 -10.78 4.27 -29.76
N ASP A 139 -11.65 3.26 -29.68
CA ASP A 139 -12.58 3.01 -28.55
C ASP A 139 -12.09 1.92 -27.60
N SER A 140 -10.78 1.66 -27.55
CA SER A 140 -10.26 0.65 -26.64
C SER A 140 -10.34 1.11 -25.18
N LEU A 141 -10.74 0.18 -24.30
CA LEU A 141 -10.75 0.43 -22.85
C LEU A 141 -9.37 0.78 -22.34
N LYS A 142 -9.31 1.68 -21.37
CA LYS A 142 -8.04 2.10 -20.76
C LYS A 142 -7.67 1.19 -19.61
N ILE A 143 -6.41 0.78 -19.57
CA ILE A 143 -5.81 -0.05 -18.53
C ILE A 143 -4.73 0.73 -17.76
N PRO A 144 -4.51 0.42 -16.48
CA PRO A 144 -3.49 1.10 -15.70
C PRO A 144 -2.07 0.60 -16.04
N VAL A 145 -1.16 1.53 -16.21
CA VAL A 145 0.29 1.27 -16.26
C VAL A 145 0.94 1.94 -15.08
N VAL A 146 1.73 1.20 -14.31
CA VAL A 146 2.37 1.67 -13.10
C VAL A 146 3.82 2.06 -13.38
N ASN A 147 4.18 3.30 -13.08
CA ASN A 147 5.57 3.72 -13.01
C ASN A 147 6.10 3.44 -11.59
N VAL A 148 6.91 2.40 -11.47
CA VAL A 148 7.45 1.92 -10.20
C VAL A 148 8.34 2.98 -9.53
N GLU A 149 9.11 3.75 -10.29
CA GLU A 149 10.02 4.78 -9.75
C GLU A 149 9.28 5.94 -9.07
N LYS A 150 8.07 6.25 -9.51
CA LYS A 150 7.22 7.29 -8.91
C LYS A 150 6.32 6.78 -7.81
N CYS A 151 6.19 5.46 -7.69
CA CYS A 151 5.26 4.85 -6.74
C CYS A 151 5.86 4.81 -5.34
N ILE A 152 5.25 5.48 -4.37
CA ILE A 152 5.68 5.48 -2.96
C ILE A 152 5.09 4.33 -2.12
N GLY A 153 4.22 3.50 -2.70
CA GLY A 153 3.61 2.36 -1.99
C GLY A 153 2.52 2.75 -0.99
N CYS A 154 1.87 3.90 -1.15
CA CYS A 154 0.89 4.42 -0.18
C CYS A 154 -0.40 3.60 -0.04
N GLY A 155 -0.72 2.74 -1.02
CA GLY A 155 -1.89 1.85 -1.00
C GLY A 155 -3.22 2.48 -1.40
N ALA A 156 -3.26 3.74 -1.85
CA ALA A 156 -4.51 4.39 -2.28
C ALA A 156 -5.18 3.63 -3.44
N CYS A 157 -4.40 3.18 -4.40
CA CYS A 157 -4.89 2.42 -5.55
C CYS A 157 -5.46 1.05 -5.16
N GLU A 158 -4.89 0.39 -4.15
CA GLU A 158 -5.37 -0.89 -3.62
C GLU A 158 -6.66 -0.70 -2.79
N ASN A 159 -6.65 0.25 -1.86
CA ASN A 159 -7.78 0.52 -0.98
C ASN A 159 -9.03 0.97 -1.75
N LEU A 160 -8.86 1.86 -2.73
CA LEU A 160 -9.96 2.46 -3.50
C LEU A 160 -10.32 1.68 -4.77
N CYS A 161 -9.68 0.55 -5.03
CA CYS A 161 -10.06 -0.32 -6.15
C CYS A 161 -11.48 -0.84 -5.96
N PRO A 162 -12.37 -0.74 -6.97
CA PRO A 162 -13.74 -1.24 -6.87
C PRO A 162 -13.85 -2.76 -6.99
N SER A 163 -12.82 -3.41 -7.55
CA SER A 163 -12.82 -4.86 -7.74
C SER A 163 -12.89 -5.61 -6.41
N ARG A 164 -13.77 -6.59 -6.33
CA ARG A 164 -13.98 -7.44 -5.16
C ARG A 164 -14.17 -8.90 -5.60
N PRO A 165 -13.77 -9.91 -4.83
CA PRO A 165 -13.21 -9.84 -3.47
C PRO A 165 -11.76 -9.36 -3.41
N PHE A 166 -11.02 -9.42 -4.51
CA PHE A 166 -9.62 -9.01 -4.57
C PHE A 166 -9.45 -7.75 -5.42
N SER A 167 -8.63 -6.84 -4.91
CA SER A 167 -8.25 -5.64 -5.65
C SER A 167 -7.49 -6.00 -6.94
N ALA A 168 -7.70 -5.24 -8.00
CA ALA A 168 -6.92 -5.35 -9.23
C ALA A 168 -5.52 -4.75 -9.12
N ILE A 169 -5.21 -4.08 -8.03
CA ILE A 169 -3.89 -3.55 -7.71
C ILE A 169 -3.55 -3.93 -6.28
N SER A 170 -2.37 -4.51 -6.09
CA SER A 170 -1.82 -4.82 -4.78
C SER A 170 -0.47 -4.12 -4.61
N VAL A 171 -0.18 -3.64 -3.41
CA VAL A 171 1.14 -3.08 -3.10
C VAL A 171 2.06 -4.20 -2.65
N SER A 172 3.20 -4.33 -3.31
CA SER A 172 4.28 -5.24 -2.92
C SER A 172 5.38 -4.48 -2.19
N TYR A 173 6.01 -5.13 -1.24
CA TYR A 173 7.14 -4.55 -0.52
C TYR A 173 8.32 -4.30 -1.46
N THR A 174 8.92 -3.12 -1.37
CA THR A 174 10.20 -2.82 -2.03
C THR A 174 11.27 -2.72 -0.97
N HIS A 175 12.31 -3.51 -1.11
CA HIS A 175 13.48 -3.37 -0.27
C HIS A 175 14.16 -2.04 -0.60
N LEU A 176 14.06 -1.05 0.29
CA LEU A 176 14.87 0.16 0.20
C LEU A 176 16.33 -0.26 0.39
N THR A 177 17.05 -0.43 -0.70
CA THR A 177 18.50 -0.34 -0.72
C THR A 177 18.82 1.15 -0.85
N LEU A 178 19.10 1.78 0.28
CA LEU A 178 19.90 3.00 0.29
C LEU A 178 21.37 2.62 0.15
#